data_93ae5f598462408b2fb95f08dcce131a
#
_entry.id   93ae5f598462408b2fb95f08dcce131a
#
_cell.length_a   1.000
_cell.length_b   1.000
_cell.length_c   1.000
_cell.angle_alpha   90.00
_cell.angle_beta   90.00
_cell.angle_gamma   90.00
#
_symmetry.space_group_name_H-M   'P 1'
#
loop_
_entity.id
_entity.type
_entity.pdbx_description
1 polymer ?
#
loop_
_entity_poly.entity_id
_entity_poly.type
_entity_poly.pdbx_seq_one_letter_code
_entity_poly.pdbx_strand_id
1 'polypeptide(L)'
;MRQIYVPSLSEEFYASAEQLLGETAVKRTESVAEVQRWAEQNNVRMHRDVRIIIYFLRTTKYDLEKTKNKIQKYYTIRSARTEWFQNRDPFLPEMQELLDIGVFLPLRHKDTQNRQVVIIRTAAHSPKYHTQDNVFKLDKMVLDLLLHLDETISVYGIVAIFDMKNVTLGHALQLNPSLIKRTVESWENYPCRPQVLEFVNAPVHVNFVLNVFR
;
A
#
# COMPACT_ATOMS: atom_id res chain seq x y z
N MET A 1 18.85 13.49 15.81
CA MET A 1 18.06 12.96 16.96
C MET A 1 17.20 11.81 16.46
N ARG A 2 17.25 10.66 17.13
CA ARG A 2 16.35 9.55 16.84
C ARG A 2 14.94 9.92 17.33
N GLN A 3 13.95 9.77 16.45
CA GLN A 3 12.57 10.04 16.79
C GLN A 3 12.00 8.86 17.58
N ILE A 4 11.37 9.15 18.72
CA ILE A 4 10.72 8.15 19.58
C ILE A 4 9.23 8.11 19.20
N TYR A 5 8.69 6.91 19.06
CA TYR A 5 7.25 6.74 18.86
C TYR A 5 6.49 7.04 20.15
N VAL A 6 5.52 7.94 20.04
CA VAL A 6 4.59 8.25 21.12
C VAL A 6 3.25 7.57 20.82
N PRO A 7 2.80 6.62 21.66
CA PRO A 7 1.50 5.98 21.49
C PRO A 7 0.37 7.00 21.57
N SER A 8 -0.51 7.01 20.56
CA SER A 8 -1.63 7.96 20.45
C SER A 8 -2.99 7.26 20.28
N LEU A 9 -3.02 5.93 20.26
CA LEU A 9 -4.22 5.12 20.05
C LEU A 9 -4.70 4.50 21.36
N SER A 10 -5.89 3.89 21.34
CA SER A 10 -6.51 3.28 22.50
C SER A 10 -5.75 2.03 22.99
N GLU A 11 -5.94 1.68 24.26
CA GLU A 11 -5.40 0.42 24.82
C GLU A 11 -5.94 -0.80 24.10
N GLU A 12 -7.22 -0.78 23.69
CA GLU A 12 -7.86 -1.85 22.91
C GLU A 12 -7.15 -2.08 21.56
N PHE A 13 -6.72 -0.98 20.92
CA PHE A 13 -5.93 -1.09 19.68
C PHE A 13 -4.60 -1.82 19.93
N TYR A 14 -3.88 -1.46 21.00
CA TYR A 14 -2.59 -2.09 21.30
C TYR A 14 -2.76 -3.55 21.74
N ALA A 15 -3.84 -3.89 22.46
CA ALA A 15 -4.19 -5.28 22.76
C ALA A 15 -4.44 -6.09 21.47
N SER A 16 -5.14 -5.50 20.50
CA SER A 16 -5.34 -6.12 19.19
C SER A 16 -4.02 -6.28 18.40
N ALA A 17 -3.14 -5.28 18.47
CA ALA A 17 -1.82 -5.35 17.83
C ALA A 17 -0.94 -6.44 18.44
N GLU A 18 -1.01 -6.63 19.75
CA GLU A 18 -0.33 -7.72 20.44
C GLU A 18 -0.89 -9.07 20.03
N GLN A 19 -2.21 -9.24 20.04
CA GLN A 19 -2.87 -10.50 19.65
C GLN A 19 -2.59 -10.89 18.18
N LEU A 20 -2.69 -9.93 17.25
CA LEU A 20 -2.60 -10.20 15.81
C LEU A 20 -1.15 -10.28 15.30
N LEU A 21 -0.23 -9.52 15.91
CA LEU A 21 1.12 -9.29 15.38
C LEU A 21 2.22 -9.61 16.39
N GLY A 22 1.88 -9.88 17.65
CA GLY A 22 2.85 -10.04 18.74
C GLY A 22 3.56 -8.71 19.09
N GLU A 23 2.88 -7.55 18.91
CA GLU A 23 3.43 -6.23 19.19
C GLU A 23 3.23 -5.88 20.67
N THR A 24 4.28 -5.98 21.47
CA THR A 24 4.30 -5.38 22.82
C THR A 24 4.98 -4.02 22.78
N ALA A 25 4.78 -3.18 23.80
CA ALA A 25 5.43 -1.88 23.90
C ALA A 25 6.97 -2.00 23.91
N VAL A 26 7.50 -3.00 24.62
CA VAL A 26 8.94 -3.30 24.68
C VAL A 26 9.45 -3.71 23.30
N LYS A 27 8.83 -4.72 22.70
CA LYS A 27 9.23 -5.25 21.37
C LYS A 27 9.18 -4.15 20.31
N ARG A 28 8.15 -3.29 20.33
CA ARG A 28 8.03 -2.15 19.40
C ARG A 28 9.22 -1.21 19.55
N THR A 29 9.54 -0.80 20.78
CA THR A 29 10.63 0.14 21.04
C THR A 29 11.99 -0.43 20.64
N GLU A 30 12.29 -1.67 21.01
CA GLU A 30 13.54 -2.35 20.69
C GLU A 30 13.70 -2.57 19.18
N SER A 31 12.63 -3.04 18.52
CA SER A 31 12.65 -3.29 17.08
C SER A 31 12.81 -2.01 16.27
N VAL A 32 12.17 -0.92 16.66
CA VAL A 32 12.37 0.40 16.03
C VAL A 32 13.82 0.84 16.16
N ALA A 33 14.40 0.76 17.37
CA ALA A 33 15.79 1.14 17.60
C ALA A 33 16.77 0.28 16.78
N GLU A 34 16.48 -1.01 16.63
CA GLU A 34 17.29 -1.93 15.82
C GLU A 34 17.23 -1.57 14.33
N VAL A 35 16.03 -1.31 13.78
CA VAL A 35 15.88 -0.90 12.37
C VAL A 35 16.56 0.44 12.10
N GLN A 36 16.48 1.39 13.03
CA GLN A 36 17.16 2.68 12.90
C GLN A 36 18.69 2.53 12.88
N ARG A 37 19.27 1.71 13.79
CA ARG A 37 20.70 1.41 13.80
C ARG A 37 21.15 0.74 12.50
N TRP A 38 20.40 -0.26 12.05
CA TRP A 38 20.68 -0.96 10.79
C TRP A 38 20.66 0.01 9.60
N ALA A 39 19.66 0.90 9.53
CA ALA A 39 19.57 1.87 8.44
C ALA A 39 20.75 2.86 8.42
N GLU A 40 21.18 3.33 9.59
CA GLU A 40 22.37 4.19 9.73
C GLU A 40 23.64 3.46 9.25
N GLN A 41 23.85 2.21 9.68
CA GLN A 41 25.02 1.40 9.32
C GLN A 41 25.08 1.04 7.83
N ASN A 42 23.93 0.91 7.18
CA ASN A 42 23.83 0.52 5.77
C ASN A 42 23.52 1.72 4.84
N ASN A 43 23.57 2.95 5.35
CA ASN A 43 23.28 4.18 4.60
C ASN A 43 21.89 4.16 3.90
N VAL A 44 20.91 3.50 4.50
CA VAL A 44 19.53 3.47 3.99
C VAL A 44 18.84 4.77 4.37
N ARG A 45 18.54 5.59 3.35
CA ARG A 45 17.82 6.86 3.54
C ARG A 45 16.33 6.58 3.69
N MET A 46 15.86 6.53 4.95
CA MET A 46 14.45 6.32 5.27
C MET A 46 13.74 7.64 5.59
N HIS A 47 12.40 7.62 5.51
CA HIS A 47 11.58 8.70 6.00
C HIS A 47 11.83 8.92 7.51
N ARG A 48 11.78 10.18 7.96
CA ARG A 48 12.08 10.51 9.37
C ARG A 48 10.99 10.07 10.35
N ASP A 49 9.73 9.97 9.88
CA ASP A 49 8.61 9.54 10.73
C ASP A 49 8.78 8.07 11.15
N VAL A 50 8.92 7.86 12.46
CA VAL A 50 9.11 6.54 13.06
C VAL A 50 7.90 5.61 12.82
N ARG A 51 6.70 6.16 12.59
CA ARG A 51 5.49 5.37 12.27
C ARG A 51 5.71 4.51 11.03
N ILE A 52 6.45 5.00 10.05
CA ILE A 52 6.77 4.24 8.83
C ILE A 52 7.55 2.96 9.17
N ILE A 53 8.51 3.02 10.11
CA ILE A 53 9.23 1.83 10.57
C ILE A 53 8.27 0.85 11.22
N ILE A 54 7.37 1.34 12.08
CA ILE A 54 6.37 0.51 12.77
C ILE A 54 5.45 -0.16 11.74
N TYR A 55 5.04 0.54 10.69
CA TYR A 55 4.21 -0.04 9.63
C TYR A 55 4.94 -1.20 8.93
N PHE A 56 6.23 -1.06 8.63
CA PHE A 56 7.01 -2.17 8.09
C PHE A 56 7.11 -3.34 9.08
N LEU A 57 7.40 -3.08 10.36
CA LEU A 57 7.46 -4.09 11.41
C LEU A 57 6.14 -4.87 11.53
N ARG A 58 5.00 -4.16 11.50
CA ARG A 58 3.66 -4.75 11.53
C ARG A 58 3.39 -5.64 10.31
N THR A 59 3.84 -5.26 9.11
CA THR A 59 3.66 -6.09 7.90
C THR A 59 4.39 -7.41 7.96
N THR A 60 5.45 -7.50 8.73
CA THR A 60 6.29 -8.71 8.87
C THR A 60 6.11 -9.40 10.22
N LYS A 61 5.14 -8.94 11.04
CA LYS A 61 4.91 -9.42 12.41
C LYS A 61 6.16 -9.35 13.28
N TYR A 62 6.91 -8.25 13.12
CA TYR A 62 8.14 -7.99 13.87
C TYR A 62 9.30 -8.97 13.61
N ASP A 63 9.32 -9.64 12.46
CA ASP A 63 10.50 -10.33 11.95
C ASP A 63 11.48 -9.29 11.40
N LEU A 64 12.57 -9.06 12.13
CA LEU A 64 13.53 -7.99 11.82
C LEU A 64 14.23 -8.16 10.48
N GLU A 65 14.61 -9.38 10.11
CA GLU A 65 15.31 -9.62 8.85
C GLU A 65 14.38 -9.42 7.64
N LYS A 66 13.14 -9.91 7.74
CA LYS A 66 12.12 -9.62 6.71
C LYS A 66 11.81 -8.13 6.66
N THR A 67 11.76 -7.44 7.79
CA THR A 67 11.53 -5.98 7.85
C THR A 67 12.62 -5.22 7.13
N LYS A 68 13.89 -5.48 7.45
CA LYS A 68 15.06 -4.85 6.83
C LYS A 68 15.06 -5.04 5.31
N ASN A 69 14.86 -6.28 4.86
CA ASN A 69 14.78 -6.61 3.43
C ASN A 69 13.62 -5.89 2.73
N LYS A 70 12.44 -5.85 3.36
CA LYS A 70 11.26 -5.17 2.82
C LYS A 70 11.48 -3.66 2.71
N ILE A 71 12.06 -3.03 3.73
CA ILE A 71 12.43 -1.61 3.71
C ILE A 71 13.40 -1.32 2.57
N GLN A 72 14.45 -2.11 2.42
CA GLN A 72 15.44 -1.91 1.35
C GLN A 72 14.80 -2.00 -0.03
N LYS A 73 13.98 -3.03 -0.27
CA LYS A 73 13.24 -3.19 -1.53
C LYS A 73 12.28 -2.04 -1.80
N TYR A 74 11.53 -1.60 -0.78
CA TYR A 74 10.60 -0.48 -0.91
C TYR A 74 11.30 0.79 -1.40
N TYR A 75 12.42 1.18 -0.78
CA TYR A 75 13.15 2.39 -1.18
C TYR A 75 13.85 2.23 -2.52
N THR A 76 14.33 1.02 -2.85
CA THR A 76 14.87 0.70 -4.18
C THR A 76 13.79 0.87 -5.26
N ILE A 77 12.59 0.33 -5.03
CA ILE A 77 11.46 0.46 -5.95
C ILE A 77 11.06 1.94 -6.11
N ARG A 78 10.94 2.70 -5.02
CA ARG A 78 10.61 4.13 -5.06
C ARG A 78 11.61 4.93 -5.87
N SER A 79 12.89 4.63 -5.77
CA SER A 79 13.95 5.31 -6.52
C SER A 79 13.96 4.91 -8.00
N ALA A 80 13.63 3.65 -8.31
CA ALA A 80 13.66 3.11 -9.67
C ALA A 80 12.38 3.39 -10.47
N ARG A 81 11.24 3.66 -9.79
CA ARG A 81 9.92 3.87 -10.42
C ARG A 81 9.48 5.32 -10.28
N THR A 82 10.21 6.20 -10.94
CA THR A 82 9.94 7.64 -10.91
C THR A 82 8.56 7.98 -11.44
N GLU A 83 8.05 7.20 -12.42
CA GLU A 83 6.71 7.32 -12.98
C GLU A 83 5.59 7.20 -11.93
N TRP A 84 5.81 6.46 -10.83
CA TRP A 84 4.81 6.27 -9.77
C TRP A 84 5.06 7.10 -8.51
N PHE A 85 6.32 7.50 -8.27
CA PHE A 85 6.74 8.10 -7.01
C PHE A 85 7.27 9.53 -7.11
N GLN A 86 7.36 10.10 -8.31
CA GLN A 86 7.68 11.51 -8.53
C GLN A 86 6.46 12.29 -9.05
N ASN A 87 6.50 13.61 -8.93
CA ASN A 87 5.44 14.53 -9.37
C ASN A 87 4.06 14.08 -8.84
N ARG A 88 4.00 13.85 -7.53
CA ARG A 88 2.79 13.34 -6.84
C ARG A 88 1.98 14.51 -6.29
N ASP A 89 1.67 15.46 -7.16
CA ASP A 89 0.80 16.58 -6.85
C ASP A 89 -0.64 16.21 -7.25
N PRO A 90 -1.60 16.17 -6.30
CA PRO A 90 -2.99 15.84 -6.60
C PRO A 90 -3.68 16.91 -7.47
N PHE A 91 -3.11 18.11 -7.62
CA PHE A 91 -3.66 19.18 -8.44
C PHE A 91 -3.18 19.14 -9.89
N LEU A 92 -2.31 18.22 -10.27
CA LEU A 92 -1.99 17.98 -11.68
C LEU A 92 -3.24 17.55 -12.45
N PRO A 93 -3.49 18.05 -13.66
CA PRO A 93 -4.70 17.75 -14.42
C PRO A 93 -4.99 16.26 -14.55
N GLU A 94 -3.97 15.46 -14.87
CA GLU A 94 -4.08 14.01 -15.01
C GLU A 94 -4.39 13.28 -13.68
N MET A 95 -4.02 13.85 -12.54
CA MET A 95 -4.38 13.31 -11.22
C MET A 95 -5.79 13.73 -10.81
N GLN A 96 -6.15 15.02 -11.05
CA GLN A 96 -7.50 15.51 -10.79
C GLN A 96 -8.54 14.73 -11.59
N GLU A 97 -8.31 14.50 -12.88
CA GLU A 97 -9.21 13.74 -13.71
C GLU A 97 -9.45 12.31 -13.16
N LEU A 98 -8.38 11.62 -12.75
CA LEU A 98 -8.49 10.28 -12.15
C LEU A 98 -9.17 10.29 -10.78
N LEU A 99 -9.00 11.36 -9.99
CA LEU A 99 -9.70 11.55 -8.71
C LEU A 99 -11.19 11.81 -8.94
N ASP A 100 -11.55 12.69 -9.88
CA ASP A 100 -12.92 13.06 -10.17
C ASP A 100 -13.77 11.90 -10.69
N ILE A 101 -13.19 11.05 -11.53
CA ILE A 101 -13.85 9.82 -11.99
C ILE A 101 -13.89 8.73 -10.94
N GLY A 102 -13.18 8.88 -9.83
CA GLY A 102 -13.24 7.98 -8.68
C GLY A 102 -12.72 6.57 -8.97
N VAL A 103 -11.47 6.45 -9.45
CA VAL A 103 -10.84 5.15 -9.70
C VAL A 103 -10.62 4.39 -8.39
N PHE A 104 -10.16 5.09 -7.34
CA PHE A 104 -9.92 4.53 -6.01
C PHE A 104 -10.86 5.19 -5.00
N LEU A 105 -11.69 4.41 -4.34
CA LEU A 105 -12.73 4.86 -3.42
C LEU A 105 -12.54 4.20 -2.05
N PRO A 106 -11.74 4.80 -1.15
CA PRO A 106 -11.73 4.37 0.24
C PRO A 106 -13.10 4.59 0.88
N LEU A 107 -13.67 3.56 1.47
CA LEU A 107 -14.95 3.68 2.17
C LEU A 107 -14.75 4.38 3.51
N ARG A 108 -15.77 5.15 3.93
CA ARG A 108 -15.76 5.85 5.22
C ARG A 108 -15.82 4.89 6.40
N HIS A 109 -16.52 3.77 6.23
CA HIS A 109 -16.68 2.76 7.27
C HIS A 109 -15.76 1.56 7.00
N LYS A 110 -15.15 1.09 8.05
CA LYS A 110 -14.38 -0.15 8.05
C LYS A 110 -15.33 -1.35 8.03
N ASP A 111 -14.81 -2.50 7.68
CA ASP A 111 -15.57 -3.74 7.78
C ASP A 111 -15.70 -4.24 9.23
N THR A 112 -16.37 -5.37 9.44
CA THR A 112 -16.60 -5.97 10.76
C THR A 112 -15.32 -6.43 11.48
N GLN A 113 -14.18 -6.48 10.76
CA GLN A 113 -12.86 -6.79 11.32
C GLN A 113 -11.97 -5.55 11.44
N ASN A 114 -12.55 -4.34 11.42
CA ASN A 114 -11.86 -3.06 11.45
C ASN A 114 -10.87 -2.81 10.31
N ARG A 115 -10.98 -3.55 9.18
CA ARG A 115 -10.13 -3.36 8.01
C ARG A 115 -10.64 -2.20 7.15
N GLN A 116 -9.72 -1.45 6.58
CA GLN A 116 -10.06 -0.42 5.60
C GLN A 116 -10.50 -1.06 4.28
N VAL A 117 -11.69 -0.73 3.82
CA VAL A 117 -12.17 -1.18 2.50
C VAL A 117 -11.87 -0.12 1.46
N VAL A 118 -11.30 -0.54 0.34
CA VAL A 118 -11.05 0.31 -0.84
C VAL A 118 -11.68 -0.34 -2.05
N ILE A 119 -12.59 0.37 -2.71
CA ILE A 119 -13.17 -0.06 -3.99
C ILE A 119 -12.30 0.51 -5.11
N ILE A 120 -11.87 -0.34 -6.01
CA ILE A 120 -11.05 0.00 -7.18
C ILE A 120 -11.89 -0.22 -8.42
N ARG A 121 -12.35 0.87 -9.02
CA ARG A 121 -13.18 0.85 -10.23
C ARG A 121 -12.29 0.75 -11.46
N THR A 122 -11.90 -0.47 -11.81
CA THR A 122 -10.85 -0.76 -12.80
C THR A 122 -11.14 -0.16 -14.19
N ALA A 123 -12.41 -0.08 -14.59
CA ALA A 123 -12.81 0.48 -15.88
C ALA A 123 -13.31 1.93 -15.79
N ALA A 124 -13.12 2.63 -14.67
CA ALA A 124 -13.52 4.03 -14.57
C ALA A 124 -12.63 4.93 -15.44
N HIS A 125 -11.33 4.63 -15.53
CA HIS A 125 -10.43 5.35 -16.41
C HIS A 125 -10.57 4.92 -17.88
N SER A 126 -10.20 5.80 -18.81
CA SER A 126 -10.18 5.48 -20.23
C SER A 126 -8.78 5.04 -20.67
N PRO A 127 -8.61 3.83 -21.22
CA PRO A 127 -7.30 3.37 -21.70
C PRO A 127 -6.72 4.23 -22.83
N LYS A 128 -7.56 5.03 -23.48
CA LYS A 128 -7.14 5.92 -24.58
C LYS A 128 -6.46 7.19 -24.05
N TYR A 129 -6.92 7.71 -22.90
CA TYR A 129 -6.50 9.02 -22.40
C TYR A 129 -5.66 8.92 -21.13
N HIS A 130 -5.83 7.86 -20.34
CA HIS A 130 -5.12 7.68 -19.08
C HIS A 130 -4.10 6.56 -19.20
N THR A 131 -2.87 6.85 -18.79
CA THR A 131 -1.83 5.83 -18.70
C THR A 131 -2.01 4.99 -17.45
N GLN A 132 -1.67 3.71 -17.51
CA GLN A 132 -1.70 2.83 -16.34
C GLN A 132 -0.70 3.28 -15.25
N ASP A 133 0.40 3.93 -15.63
CA ASP A 133 1.35 4.49 -14.67
C ASP A 133 0.74 5.62 -13.84
N ASN A 134 -0.12 6.49 -14.42
CA ASN A 134 -0.86 7.50 -13.67
C ASN A 134 -1.88 6.88 -12.73
N VAL A 135 -2.56 5.80 -13.14
CA VAL A 135 -3.47 5.04 -12.27
C VAL A 135 -2.71 4.46 -11.08
N PHE A 136 -1.53 3.85 -11.29
CA PHE A 136 -0.71 3.34 -10.21
C PHE A 136 -0.08 4.43 -9.34
N LYS A 137 0.27 5.59 -9.91
CA LYS A 137 0.69 6.76 -9.14
C LYS A 137 -0.41 7.18 -8.16
N LEU A 138 -1.66 7.29 -8.64
CA LEU A 138 -2.80 7.63 -7.81
C LEU A 138 -3.04 6.58 -6.71
N ASP A 139 -2.95 5.28 -7.03
CA ASP A 139 -3.01 4.19 -6.05
C ASP A 139 -2.03 4.44 -4.88
N LYS A 140 -0.76 4.72 -5.19
CA LYS A 140 0.26 4.97 -4.17
C LYS A 140 0.00 6.26 -3.38
N MET A 141 -0.57 7.29 -4.01
CA MET A 141 -0.96 8.51 -3.31
C MET A 141 -2.10 8.25 -2.33
N VAL A 142 -3.12 7.50 -2.74
CA VAL A 142 -4.26 7.13 -1.88
C VAL A 142 -3.81 6.24 -0.72
N LEU A 143 -2.97 5.23 -0.97
CA LEU A 143 -2.43 4.36 0.08
C LEU A 143 -1.58 5.12 1.10
N ASP A 144 -0.69 6.00 0.64
CA ASP A 144 0.12 6.82 1.54
C ASP A 144 -0.76 7.75 2.41
N LEU A 145 -1.81 8.34 1.81
CA LEU A 145 -2.76 9.18 2.53
C LEU A 145 -3.53 8.38 3.59
N LEU A 146 -4.04 7.20 3.25
CA LEU A 146 -4.75 6.33 4.18
C LEU A 146 -3.88 5.95 5.39
N LEU A 147 -2.64 5.53 5.15
CA LEU A 147 -1.68 5.21 6.22
C LEU A 147 -1.30 6.43 7.07
N HIS A 148 -1.29 7.63 6.46
CA HIS A 148 -1.01 8.87 7.18
C HIS A 148 -2.18 9.28 8.10
N LEU A 149 -3.41 9.12 7.62
CA LEU A 149 -4.62 9.53 8.34
C LEU A 149 -5.05 8.54 9.42
N ASP A 150 -4.80 7.25 9.22
CA ASP A 150 -5.28 6.20 10.11
C ASP A 150 -4.23 5.10 10.34
N GLU A 151 -3.52 5.20 11.46
CA GLU A 151 -2.52 4.23 11.87
C GLU A 151 -3.10 2.81 12.06
N THR A 152 -4.39 2.68 12.37
CA THR A 152 -5.02 1.38 12.64
C THR A 152 -5.01 0.46 11.42
N ILE A 153 -4.94 1.03 10.21
CA ILE A 153 -4.80 0.29 8.96
C ILE A 153 -3.54 -0.59 8.95
N SER A 154 -2.48 -0.16 9.60
CA SER A 154 -1.24 -0.95 9.67
C SER A 154 -1.37 -2.23 10.50
N VAL A 155 -2.36 -2.31 11.40
CA VAL A 155 -2.66 -3.50 12.20
C VAL A 155 -3.76 -4.35 11.56
N TYR A 156 -4.91 -3.76 11.26
CA TYR A 156 -6.06 -4.50 10.74
C TYR A 156 -5.95 -4.79 9.24
N GLY A 157 -5.28 -3.91 8.48
CA GLY A 157 -5.04 -4.09 7.06
C GLY A 157 -6.12 -3.50 6.16
N ILE A 158 -6.03 -3.89 4.87
CA ILE A 158 -6.87 -3.37 3.79
C ILE A 158 -7.57 -4.53 3.09
N VAL A 159 -8.84 -4.32 2.76
CA VAL A 159 -9.62 -5.11 1.81
C VAL A 159 -9.71 -4.30 0.51
N ALA A 160 -9.19 -4.83 -0.58
CA ALA A 160 -9.27 -4.22 -1.90
C ALA A 160 -10.30 -4.97 -2.76
N ILE A 161 -11.34 -4.27 -3.20
CA ILE A 161 -12.39 -4.80 -4.07
C ILE A 161 -12.19 -4.20 -5.46
N PHE A 162 -11.76 -5.02 -6.40
CA PHE A 162 -11.58 -4.64 -7.80
C PHE A 162 -12.90 -4.85 -8.55
N ASP A 163 -13.63 -3.77 -8.81
CA ASP A 163 -14.80 -3.82 -9.68
C ASP A 163 -14.35 -3.81 -11.14
N MET A 164 -14.50 -4.97 -11.77
CA MET A 164 -14.10 -5.24 -13.15
C MET A 164 -15.23 -4.98 -14.16
N LYS A 165 -16.37 -4.43 -13.71
CA LYS A 165 -17.49 -4.11 -14.60
C LYS A 165 -17.02 -3.18 -15.73
N ASN A 166 -17.37 -3.53 -16.98
CA ASN A 166 -17.03 -2.78 -18.19
C ASN A 166 -15.51 -2.75 -18.53
N VAL A 167 -14.69 -3.58 -17.93
CA VAL A 167 -13.29 -3.73 -18.35
C VAL A 167 -13.25 -4.23 -19.80
N THR A 168 -12.55 -3.50 -20.65
CA THR A 168 -12.39 -3.78 -22.08
C THR A 168 -11.03 -4.41 -22.38
N LEU A 169 -10.86 -4.91 -23.58
CA LEU A 169 -9.55 -5.37 -24.06
C LEU A 169 -8.49 -4.26 -24.01
N GLY A 170 -8.89 -2.99 -24.23
CA GLY A 170 -7.99 -1.84 -24.11
C GLY A 170 -7.37 -1.69 -22.71
N HIS A 171 -8.15 -1.92 -21.64
CA HIS A 171 -7.64 -1.94 -20.27
C HIS A 171 -6.66 -3.11 -20.05
N ALA A 172 -7.00 -4.30 -20.57
CA ALA A 172 -6.14 -5.47 -20.44
C ALA A 172 -4.81 -5.30 -21.18
N LEU A 173 -4.81 -4.65 -22.34
CA LEU A 173 -3.60 -4.40 -23.14
C LEU A 173 -2.63 -3.40 -22.48
N GLN A 174 -3.11 -2.52 -21.61
CA GLN A 174 -2.23 -1.66 -20.80
C GLN A 174 -1.42 -2.46 -19.78
N LEU A 175 -1.89 -3.64 -19.37
CA LEU A 175 -1.27 -4.50 -18.34
C LEU A 175 -0.34 -5.52 -19.03
N ASN A 176 0.82 -5.07 -19.49
CA ASN A 176 1.83 -6.00 -19.97
C ASN A 176 2.52 -6.78 -18.83
N PRO A 177 3.13 -7.96 -19.09
CA PRO A 177 3.73 -8.79 -18.04
C PRO A 177 4.78 -8.08 -17.18
N SER A 178 5.57 -7.19 -17.78
CA SER A 178 6.57 -6.40 -17.06
C SER A 178 5.92 -5.44 -16.07
N LEU A 179 4.82 -4.78 -16.47
CA LEU A 179 4.07 -3.86 -15.62
C LEU A 179 3.40 -4.62 -14.47
N ILE A 180 2.78 -5.77 -14.76
CA ILE A 180 2.19 -6.64 -13.73
C ILE A 180 3.23 -7.03 -12.69
N LYS A 181 4.39 -7.55 -13.11
CA LYS A 181 5.48 -7.92 -12.21
C LYS A 181 5.90 -6.75 -11.31
N ARG A 182 6.11 -5.57 -11.88
CA ARG A 182 6.49 -4.36 -11.14
C ARG A 182 5.42 -3.94 -10.13
N THR A 183 4.15 -4.09 -10.49
CA THR A 183 3.02 -3.76 -9.62
C THR A 183 2.96 -4.70 -8.43
N VAL A 184 3.04 -6.01 -8.66
CA VAL A 184 3.08 -7.02 -7.59
C VAL A 184 4.26 -6.78 -6.66
N GLU A 185 5.47 -6.60 -7.19
CA GLU A 185 6.67 -6.30 -6.40
C GLU A 185 6.51 -5.03 -5.54
N SER A 186 5.89 -3.98 -6.11
CA SER A 186 5.61 -2.75 -5.38
C SER A 186 4.63 -2.98 -4.22
N TRP A 187 3.56 -3.74 -4.45
CA TRP A 187 2.56 -4.04 -3.42
C TRP A 187 3.11 -4.92 -2.30
N GLU A 188 3.85 -5.98 -2.64
CA GLU A 188 4.48 -6.89 -1.68
C GLU A 188 5.43 -6.15 -0.72
N ASN A 189 6.10 -5.11 -1.20
CA ASN A 189 7.07 -4.35 -0.41
C ASN A 189 6.50 -3.04 0.18
N TYR A 190 5.20 -2.76 0.01
CA TYR A 190 4.57 -1.59 0.61
C TYR A 190 4.37 -1.76 2.13
N PRO A 191 4.41 -0.65 2.93
CA PRO A 191 4.20 -0.72 4.39
C PRO A 191 2.71 -0.82 4.75
N CYS A 192 1.94 -1.61 4.00
CA CYS A 192 0.55 -1.90 4.29
C CYS A 192 0.31 -3.41 4.29
N ARG A 193 -0.85 -3.82 4.79
CA ARG A 193 -1.25 -5.23 4.93
C ARG A 193 -2.49 -5.50 4.10
N PRO A 194 -2.37 -5.85 2.80
CA PRO A 194 -3.50 -6.38 2.05
C PRO A 194 -3.96 -7.67 2.73
N GLN A 195 -5.22 -7.73 3.14
CA GLN A 195 -5.81 -8.91 3.79
C GLN A 195 -6.67 -9.71 2.82
N VAL A 196 -7.37 -8.99 1.95
CA VAL A 196 -8.25 -9.59 0.95
C VAL A 196 -8.13 -8.80 -0.34
N LEU A 197 -8.04 -9.52 -1.45
CA LEU A 197 -8.14 -8.99 -2.81
C LEU A 197 -9.32 -9.69 -3.48
N GLU A 198 -10.42 -8.96 -3.68
CA GLU A 198 -11.62 -9.49 -4.33
C GLU A 198 -11.76 -8.90 -5.73
N PHE A 199 -12.04 -9.77 -6.71
CA PHE A 199 -12.31 -9.37 -8.08
C PHE A 199 -13.78 -9.66 -8.39
N VAL A 200 -14.58 -8.61 -8.53
CA VAL A 200 -16.02 -8.73 -8.81
C VAL A 200 -16.33 -8.29 -10.23
N ASN A 201 -17.41 -8.81 -10.81
CA ASN A 201 -17.89 -8.48 -12.15
C ASN A 201 -16.85 -8.68 -13.26
N ALA A 202 -15.91 -9.63 -13.11
CA ALA A 202 -14.85 -9.86 -14.07
C ALA A 202 -15.39 -10.44 -15.39
N PRO A 203 -15.19 -9.77 -16.53
CA PRO A 203 -15.54 -10.33 -17.83
C PRO A 203 -14.67 -11.54 -18.17
N VAL A 204 -15.20 -12.50 -18.92
CA VAL A 204 -14.49 -13.76 -19.27
C VAL A 204 -13.14 -13.50 -19.94
N HIS A 205 -13.05 -12.48 -20.79
CA HIS A 205 -11.82 -12.17 -21.55
C HIS A 205 -10.65 -11.62 -20.71
N VAL A 206 -10.86 -11.29 -19.45
CA VAL A 206 -9.78 -10.84 -18.54
C VAL A 206 -9.28 -11.93 -17.59
N ASN A 207 -9.88 -13.12 -17.60
CA ASN A 207 -9.49 -14.20 -16.72
C ASN A 207 -8.03 -14.61 -16.84
N PHE A 208 -7.43 -14.49 -18.03
CA PHE A 208 -6.01 -14.78 -18.22
C PHE A 208 -5.10 -13.82 -17.44
N VAL A 209 -5.48 -12.55 -17.29
CA VAL A 209 -4.76 -11.56 -16.49
C VAL A 209 -4.94 -11.85 -15.00
N LEU A 210 -6.16 -12.19 -14.58
CA LEU A 210 -6.47 -12.45 -13.17
C LEU A 210 -5.75 -13.68 -12.62
N ASN A 211 -5.46 -14.67 -13.46
CA ASN A 211 -4.71 -15.86 -13.04
C ASN A 211 -3.27 -15.56 -12.59
N VAL A 212 -2.72 -14.40 -12.93
CA VAL A 212 -1.40 -13.96 -12.44
C VAL A 212 -1.46 -13.49 -10.98
N PHE A 213 -2.64 -13.07 -10.50
CA PHE A 213 -2.86 -12.57 -9.14
C PHE A 213 -3.44 -13.61 -8.18
N ARG A 214 -3.69 -14.83 -8.64
CA ARG A 214 -4.16 -15.98 -7.86
C ARG A 214 -3.01 -16.89 -7.45
#